data_366e80d91f9f0c181f90481622d51fe7
#
_entry.id   366e80d91f9f0c181f90481622d51fe7
#
_cell.length_a   1.000
_cell.length_b   1.000
_cell.length_c   1.000
_cell.angle_alpha   90.00
_cell.angle_beta   90.00
_cell.angle_gamma   90.00
#
_symmetry.space_group_name_H-M   'P 1'
#
loop_
_entity.id
_entity.type
_entity.pdbx_description
1 polymer ?
#
loop_
_entity_poly.entity_id
_entity_poly.type
_entity_poly.pdbx_seq_one_letter_code
_entity_poly.pdbx_strand_id
1 'polypeptide(L)'
;MLTITSRLPSANLKISKALPQLIQGYIYRYLPSIEHEGYRHEPSGKIFKRTNFDFLLNGADLRVRFTSYEPEFEKIIALAALKDGLNLGKIHILDTTVAVSEHRTTQSKARLQGCVICSVQGLLGHKVFLEPQDSRHLEMMKTNALQRFETLTGHRYGGEFELNLLRQDLEKPLYFYYGNNQTPAKAWPAVWDIKALPELINTVLDAGVGGGCMNCGAGFLETI
;
A
#
# COMPACT_ATOMS: atom_id res chain seq x y z
N MET A 1 -9.78 8.45 -0.53
CA MET A 1 -9.44 7.15 -1.14
C MET A 1 -10.22 6.96 -2.42
N LEU A 2 -9.53 6.71 -3.50
CA LEU A 2 -10.09 6.38 -4.80
C LEU A 2 -10.31 4.88 -4.93
N THR A 3 -11.45 4.46 -5.43
CA THR A 3 -11.75 3.06 -5.80
C THR A 3 -12.11 3.00 -7.28
N ILE A 4 -11.39 2.18 -8.04
CA ILE A 4 -11.67 1.89 -9.45
C ILE A 4 -12.14 0.45 -9.55
N THR A 5 -13.32 0.22 -10.13
CA THR A 5 -13.85 -1.12 -10.37
C THR A 5 -13.98 -1.36 -11.86
N SER A 6 -13.53 -2.52 -12.30
CA SER A 6 -13.51 -2.93 -13.71
C SER A 6 -13.69 -4.44 -13.83
N ARG A 7 -13.99 -4.92 -15.03
CA ARG A 7 -14.02 -6.35 -15.31
C ARG A 7 -12.97 -6.72 -16.35
N LEU A 8 -12.05 -7.61 -15.97
CA LEU A 8 -11.03 -8.14 -16.86
C LEU A 8 -11.67 -9.02 -17.95
N PRO A 9 -11.18 -8.96 -19.19
CA PRO A 9 -11.65 -9.85 -20.26
C PRO A 9 -11.32 -11.32 -19.97
N SER A 10 -10.27 -11.58 -19.19
CA SER A 10 -9.93 -12.91 -18.67
C SER A 10 -9.17 -12.77 -17.35
N ALA A 11 -9.33 -13.75 -16.47
CA ALA A 11 -8.60 -13.85 -15.21
C ALA A 11 -7.92 -15.21 -15.13
N ASN A 12 -6.60 -15.21 -14.98
CA ASN A 12 -5.79 -16.40 -14.77
C ASN A 12 -4.59 -16.10 -13.87
N LEU A 13 -3.90 -17.12 -13.40
CA LEU A 13 -2.77 -16.96 -12.47
C LEU A 13 -1.66 -16.07 -13.03
N LYS A 14 -1.40 -16.09 -14.34
CA LYS A 14 -0.38 -15.25 -14.97
C LYS A 14 -0.76 -13.77 -14.88
N ILE A 15 -2.02 -13.44 -15.14
CA ILE A 15 -2.54 -12.09 -15.01
C ILE A 15 -2.49 -11.66 -13.54
N SER A 16 -2.98 -12.48 -12.61
CA SER A 16 -2.96 -12.18 -11.17
C SER A 16 -1.56 -11.84 -10.66
N LYS A 17 -0.53 -12.57 -11.11
CA LYS A 17 0.87 -12.30 -10.76
C LYS A 17 1.40 -10.99 -11.36
N ALA A 18 0.90 -10.58 -12.53
CA ALA A 18 1.34 -9.38 -13.21
C ALA A 18 0.62 -8.11 -12.73
N LEU A 19 -0.57 -8.25 -12.14
CA LEU A 19 -1.42 -7.11 -11.75
C LEU A 19 -0.72 -6.04 -10.91
N PRO A 20 0.07 -6.36 -9.86
CA PRO A 20 0.75 -5.33 -9.07
C PRO A 20 1.60 -4.41 -9.95
N GLN A 21 2.37 -4.98 -10.86
CA GLN A 21 3.27 -4.24 -11.74
C GLN A 21 2.50 -3.46 -12.82
N LEU A 22 1.42 -4.02 -13.33
CA LEU A 22 0.55 -3.38 -14.31
C LEU A 22 -0.20 -2.19 -13.71
N ILE A 23 -0.74 -2.34 -12.51
CA ILE A 23 -1.42 -1.27 -11.77
C ILE A 23 -0.43 -0.16 -11.41
N GLN A 24 0.75 -0.52 -10.91
CA GLN A 24 1.82 0.43 -10.63
C GLN A 24 2.19 1.22 -11.89
N GLY A 25 2.39 0.54 -13.01
CA GLY A 25 2.71 1.19 -14.30
C GLY A 25 1.58 2.10 -14.80
N TYR A 26 0.32 1.73 -14.55
CA TYR A 26 -0.83 2.57 -14.83
C TYR A 26 -0.79 3.86 -13.99
N ILE A 27 -0.67 3.74 -12.67
CA ILE A 27 -0.65 4.87 -11.75
C ILE A 27 0.47 5.86 -12.10
N TYR A 28 1.71 5.38 -12.20
CA TYR A 28 2.86 6.26 -12.44
C TYR A 28 2.94 6.86 -13.85
N ARG A 29 2.15 6.36 -14.81
CA ARG A 29 2.05 7.00 -16.12
C ARG A 29 1.43 8.40 -16.06
N TYR A 30 0.54 8.64 -15.10
CA TYR A 30 -0.20 9.90 -14.96
C TYR A 30 0.38 10.81 -13.87
N LEU A 31 1.34 10.34 -13.10
CA LEU A 31 1.96 11.10 -12.02
C LEU A 31 3.34 11.66 -12.45
N PRO A 32 3.83 12.72 -11.80
CA PRO A 32 5.17 13.23 -12.03
C PRO A 32 6.25 12.16 -11.84
N SER A 33 7.36 12.26 -12.59
CA SER A 33 8.46 11.26 -12.55
C SER A 33 9.04 11.05 -11.16
N ILE A 34 9.08 12.09 -10.33
CA ILE A 34 9.55 12.00 -8.94
C ILE A 34 8.74 11.00 -8.11
N GLU A 35 7.45 10.81 -8.40
CA GLU A 35 6.62 9.82 -7.71
C GLU A 35 7.06 8.39 -8.05
N HIS A 36 7.55 8.19 -9.27
CA HIS A 36 8.13 6.90 -9.66
C HIS A 36 9.50 6.67 -9.00
N GLU A 37 10.33 7.68 -8.85
CA GLU A 37 11.62 7.60 -8.15
C GLU A 37 11.43 7.51 -6.64
N GLY A 38 10.57 8.36 -6.07
CA GLY A 38 10.26 8.48 -4.66
C GLY A 38 11.19 9.43 -3.91
N TYR A 39 10.98 9.51 -2.63
CA TYR A 39 11.61 10.48 -1.72
C TYR A 39 12.58 9.75 -0.81
N ARG A 40 13.83 10.20 -0.77
CA ARG A 40 14.87 9.60 0.06
C ARG A 40 14.79 10.14 1.49
N HIS A 41 14.76 9.24 2.44
CA HIS A 41 14.97 9.55 3.85
C HIS A 41 16.49 9.61 4.11
N GLU A 42 17.06 10.79 4.23
CA GLU A 42 18.51 11.00 4.30
C GLU A 42 19.19 10.17 5.41
N PRO A 43 18.68 10.10 6.65
CA PRO A 43 19.36 9.35 7.71
C PRO A 43 19.42 7.84 7.47
N SER A 44 18.43 7.23 6.82
CA SER A 44 18.39 5.78 6.60
C SER A 44 18.68 5.35 5.16
N GLY A 45 18.72 6.29 4.22
CA GLY A 45 18.87 6.03 2.79
C GLY A 45 17.67 5.34 2.13
N LYS A 46 16.60 5.07 2.87
CA LYS A 46 15.38 4.43 2.34
C LYS A 46 14.62 5.38 1.44
N ILE A 47 13.93 4.81 0.44
CA ILE A 47 13.08 5.57 -0.48
C ILE A 47 11.63 5.31 -0.13
N PHE A 48 10.87 6.38 0.04
CA PHE A 48 9.44 6.38 0.33
C PHE A 48 8.63 6.93 -0.84
N LYS A 49 7.40 6.46 -0.99
CA LYS A 49 6.43 6.96 -1.96
C LYS A 49 5.33 7.71 -1.23
N ARG A 50 4.74 8.72 -1.89
CA ARG A 50 3.57 9.45 -1.39
C ARG A 50 2.25 8.77 -1.72
N THR A 51 2.30 7.68 -2.47
CA THR A 51 1.14 6.96 -2.95
C THR A 51 1.17 5.52 -2.48
N ASN A 52 -0.01 4.95 -2.30
CA ASN A 52 -0.18 3.53 -2.06
C ASN A 52 -1.41 3.00 -2.81
N PHE A 53 -1.45 1.71 -3.05
CA PHE A 53 -2.58 1.04 -3.65
C PHE A 53 -2.69 -0.38 -3.13
N ASP A 54 -3.90 -0.91 -3.20
CA ASP A 54 -4.14 -2.34 -3.16
C ASP A 54 -5.11 -2.75 -4.27
N PHE A 55 -5.31 -4.05 -4.43
CA PHE A 55 -6.28 -4.56 -5.38
C PHE A 55 -6.87 -5.88 -4.91
N LEU A 56 -8.11 -6.12 -5.32
CA LEU A 56 -8.79 -7.39 -5.17
C LEU A 56 -9.24 -7.87 -6.54
N LEU A 57 -8.88 -9.12 -6.87
CA LEU A 57 -9.38 -9.82 -8.04
C LEU A 57 -10.28 -10.97 -7.58
N ASN A 58 -11.58 -10.87 -7.89
CA ASN A 58 -12.54 -11.92 -7.61
C ASN A 58 -13.15 -12.42 -8.93
N GLY A 59 -12.71 -13.60 -9.38
CA GLY A 59 -13.00 -14.04 -10.75
C GLY A 59 -12.40 -13.04 -11.75
N ALA A 60 -13.24 -12.42 -12.58
CA ALA A 60 -12.84 -11.37 -13.53
C ALA A 60 -13.00 -9.95 -12.98
N ASP A 61 -13.68 -9.78 -11.85
CA ASP A 61 -13.94 -8.46 -11.28
C ASP A 61 -12.70 -7.94 -10.54
N LEU A 62 -12.13 -6.85 -11.05
CA LEU A 62 -10.97 -6.18 -10.50
C LEU A 62 -11.41 -4.91 -9.77
N ARG A 63 -11.04 -4.79 -8.51
CA ARG A 63 -11.15 -3.56 -7.73
C ARG A 63 -9.76 -3.10 -7.36
N VAL A 64 -9.42 -1.87 -7.72
CA VAL A 64 -8.18 -1.18 -7.33
C VAL A 64 -8.55 -0.05 -6.38
N ARG A 65 -7.90 0.01 -5.21
CA ARG A 65 -7.98 1.15 -4.31
C ARG A 65 -6.66 1.90 -4.34
N PHE A 66 -6.74 3.21 -4.34
CA PHE A 66 -5.59 4.09 -4.41
C PHE A 66 -5.73 5.22 -3.39
N THR A 67 -4.64 5.50 -2.69
CA THR A 67 -4.53 6.61 -1.75
C THR A 67 -3.25 7.39 -2.02
N SER A 68 -3.25 8.67 -1.65
CA SER A 68 -2.09 9.52 -1.79
C SER A 68 -2.01 10.57 -0.69
N TYR A 69 -0.79 10.83 -0.23
CA TYR A 69 -0.48 11.96 0.63
C TYR A 69 -0.86 13.30 -0.01
N GLU A 70 -0.74 13.38 -1.36
CA GLU A 70 -1.23 14.49 -2.17
C GLU A 70 -2.62 14.17 -2.75
N PRO A 71 -3.70 14.77 -2.23
CA PRO A 71 -5.07 14.45 -2.67
C PRO A 71 -5.31 14.68 -4.17
N GLU A 72 -4.55 15.58 -4.79
CA GLU A 72 -4.66 15.88 -6.21
C GLU A 72 -4.32 14.65 -7.09
N PHE A 73 -3.46 13.75 -6.60
CA PHE A 73 -3.13 12.52 -7.35
C PHE A 73 -4.32 11.57 -7.44
N GLU A 74 -5.17 11.52 -6.41
CA GLU A 74 -6.42 10.74 -6.48
C GLU A 74 -7.33 11.27 -7.58
N LYS A 75 -7.44 12.60 -7.75
CA LYS A 75 -8.24 13.22 -8.81
C LYS A 75 -7.64 12.95 -10.21
N ILE A 76 -6.32 13.07 -10.35
CA ILE A 76 -5.62 12.79 -11.61
C ILE A 76 -5.90 11.35 -12.05
N ILE A 77 -5.75 10.38 -11.17
CA ILE A 77 -5.98 8.96 -11.47
C ILE A 77 -7.47 8.68 -11.73
N ALA A 78 -8.38 9.32 -10.98
CA ALA A 78 -9.81 9.21 -11.20
C ALA A 78 -10.21 9.70 -12.60
N LEU A 79 -9.74 10.88 -12.99
CA LEU A 79 -10.00 11.44 -14.32
C LEU A 79 -9.40 10.59 -15.43
N ALA A 80 -8.19 10.06 -15.26
CA ALA A 80 -7.57 9.14 -16.20
C ALA A 80 -8.40 7.86 -16.38
N ALA A 81 -8.89 7.27 -15.27
CA ALA A 81 -9.72 6.07 -15.32
C ALA A 81 -11.06 6.32 -16.03
N LEU A 82 -11.69 7.48 -15.81
CA LEU A 82 -12.95 7.84 -16.45
C LEU A 82 -12.78 8.16 -17.94
N LYS A 83 -11.67 8.80 -18.33
CA LYS A 83 -11.43 9.23 -19.70
C LYS A 83 -10.86 8.11 -20.57
N ASP A 84 -9.85 7.41 -20.07
CA ASP A 84 -9.03 6.49 -20.85
C ASP A 84 -9.25 5.02 -20.45
N GLY A 85 -10.08 4.77 -19.43
CA GLY A 85 -10.27 3.45 -18.85
C GLY A 85 -9.01 2.96 -18.12
N LEU A 86 -8.98 1.68 -17.82
CA LEU A 86 -7.85 1.00 -17.18
C LEU A 86 -6.96 0.34 -18.23
N ASN A 87 -5.78 0.94 -18.44
CA ASN A 87 -4.78 0.45 -19.39
C ASN A 87 -3.68 -0.31 -18.65
N LEU A 88 -3.83 -1.63 -18.53
CA LEU A 88 -2.93 -2.53 -17.80
C LEU A 88 -2.01 -3.29 -18.79
N GLY A 89 -1.00 -2.59 -19.33
CA GLY A 89 -0.13 -3.12 -20.37
C GLY A 89 -0.87 -3.35 -21.67
N LYS A 90 -1.09 -4.63 -22.06
CA LYS A 90 -1.86 -5.00 -23.27
C LYS A 90 -3.36 -5.17 -23.01
N ILE A 91 -3.80 -5.02 -21.75
CA ILE A 91 -5.21 -5.13 -21.38
C ILE A 91 -5.80 -3.73 -21.32
N HIS A 92 -6.80 -3.48 -22.14
CA HIS A 92 -7.53 -2.20 -22.18
C HIS A 92 -8.96 -2.44 -21.74
N ILE A 93 -9.40 -1.73 -20.69
CA ILE A 93 -10.73 -1.86 -20.12
C ILE A 93 -11.35 -0.46 -20.12
N LEU A 94 -12.34 -0.23 -20.96
CA LEU A 94 -13.04 1.05 -21.05
C LEU A 94 -14.18 1.15 -20.04
N ASP A 95 -14.82 0.02 -19.72
CA ASP A 95 -15.91 -0.03 -18.75
C ASP A 95 -15.34 -0.05 -17.33
N THR A 96 -15.20 1.15 -16.76
CA THR A 96 -14.68 1.39 -15.43
C THR A 96 -15.65 2.25 -14.62
N THR A 97 -15.82 1.91 -13.36
CA THR A 97 -16.50 2.77 -12.39
C THR A 97 -15.50 3.33 -11.40
N VAL A 98 -15.73 4.58 -11.00
CA VAL A 98 -14.89 5.32 -10.09
C VAL A 98 -15.70 5.81 -8.91
N ALA A 99 -15.24 5.54 -7.69
CA ALA A 99 -15.82 6.06 -6.47
C ALA A 99 -14.73 6.72 -5.61
N VAL A 100 -15.10 7.78 -4.92
CA VAL A 100 -14.22 8.46 -3.96
C VAL A 100 -14.86 8.40 -2.59
N SER A 101 -14.11 8.00 -1.57
CA SER A 101 -14.55 7.96 -0.18
C SER A 101 -13.58 8.69 0.72
N GLU A 102 -14.10 9.26 1.81
CA GLU A 102 -13.24 9.78 2.88
C GLU A 102 -12.50 8.61 3.55
N HIS A 103 -11.21 8.79 3.84
CA HIS A 103 -10.39 7.78 4.49
C HIS A 103 -9.47 8.38 5.57
N ARG A 104 -9.36 9.70 5.61
CA ARG A 104 -8.58 10.41 6.63
C ARG A 104 -9.37 10.56 7.92
N THR A 105 -8.65 10.69 9.02
CA THR A 105 -9.24 10.87 10.35
C THR A 105 -8.78 12.18 11.00
N THR A 106 -9.64 12.74 11.84
CA THR A 106 -9.30 13.85 12.75
C THR A 106 -9.02 13.35 14.17
N GLN A 107 -9.15 12.05 14.41
CA GLN A 107 -8.98 11.46 15.72
C GLN A 107 -7.53 11.02 15.96
N SER A 108 -7.10 11.09 17.22
CA SER A 108 -5.79 10.62 17.66
C SER A 108 -5.72 9.12 17.97
N LYS A 109 -6.82 8.40 17.73
CA LYS A 109 -6.91 6.94 17.84
C LYS A 109 -7.70 6.38 16.68
N ALA A 110 -7.24 5.27 16.12
CA ALA A 110 -7.95 4.56 15.06
C ALA A 110 -7.65 3.06 15.11
N ARG A 111 -8.58 2.26 14.59
CA ARG A 111 -8.33 0.86 14.26
C ARG A 111 -8.07 0.75 12.80
N LEU A 112 -6.96 0.13 12.46
CA LEU A 112 -6.50 -0.02 11.08
C LEU A 112 -6.48 -1.50 10.71
N GLN A 113 -7.02 -1.85 9.55
CA GLN A 113 -6.92 -3.20 9.02
C GLN A 113 -6.19 -3.24 7.68
N GLY A 114 -5.51 -4.34 7.41
CA GLY A 114 -4.83 -4.59 6.14
C GLY A 114 -3.78 -5.68 6.23
N CYS A 115 -2.90 -5.73 5.23
CA CYS A 115 -1.78 -6.65 5.16
C CYS A 115 -0.47 -5.88 5.03
N VAL A 116 0.44 -6.08 5.97
CA VAL A 116 1.75 -5.40 5.98
C VAL A 116 2.85 -6.43 5.81
N ILE A 117 3.75 -6.20 4.85
CA ILE A 117 4.93 -7.04 4.65
C ILE A 117 6.06 -6.49 5.50
N CYS A 118 6.50 -7.29 6.48
CA CYS A 118 7.76 -7.09 7.18
C CYS A 118 8.63 -8.34 7.00
N SER A 119 9.91 -8.16 6.73
CA SER A 119 10.83 -9.27 6.54
C SER A 119 12.22 -8.95 7.05
N VAL A 120 12.91 -9.98 7.53
CA VAL A 120 14.31 -9.94 7.91
C VAL A 120 15.12 -10.86 7.00
N GLN A 121 16.42 -10.63 6.96
CA GLN A 121 17.35 -11.54 6.29
C GLN A 121 17.56 -12.77 7.18
N GLY A 122 17.19 -13.94 6.69
CA GLY A 122 17.47 -15.20 7.35
C GLY A 122 18.84 -15.74 6.95
N LEU A 123 19.14 -16.95 7.43
CA LEU A 123 20.33 -17.69 7.06
C LEU A 123 20.36 -17.92 5.54
N LEU A 124 21.56 -17.91 4.94
CA LEU A 124 21.78 -18.11 3.51
C LEU A 124 21.12 -17.06 2.59
N GLY A 125 20.82 -15.87 3.13
CA GLY A 125 20.29 -14.77 2.32
C GLY A 125 18.79 -14.84 2.00
N HIS A 126 18.07 -15.87 2.46
CA HIS A 126 16.62 -15.95 2.27
C HIS A 126 15.89 -14.92 3.12
N LYS A 127 14.81 -14.34 2.57
CA LYS A 127 13.91 -13.48 3.34
C LYS A 127 12.98 -14.33 4.20
N VAL A 128 12.89 -13.97 5.48
CA VAL A 128 11.91 -14.52 6.43
C VAL A 128 10.84 -13.45 6.64
N PHE A 129 9.60 -13.76 6.26
CA PHE A 129 8.46 -12.87 6.46
C PHE A 129 7.95 -13.02 7.89
N LEU A 130 7.83 -11.90 8.58
CA LEU A 130 7.46 -11.85 9.99
C LEU A 130 5.93 -11.85 10.12
N GLU A 131 5.41 -12.66 11.03
CA GLU A 131 4.01 -12.63 11.41
C GLU A 131 3.68 -11.34 12.19
N PRO A 132 2.43 -10.84 12.14
CA PRO A 132 2.06 -9.59 12.81
C PRO A 132 2.33 -9.57 14.32
N GLN A 133 2.30 -10.73 15.00
CA GLN A 133 2.61 -10.87 16.43
C GLN A 133 4.10 -10.81 16.78
N ASP A 134 4.99 -10.93 15.79
CA ASP A 134 6.43 -10.80 16.01
C ASP A 134 6.76 -9.35 16.41
N SER A 135 7.43 -9.14 17.53
CA SER A 135 7.78 -7.79 18.01
C SER A 135 8.58 -6.99 16.99
N ARG A 136 9.42 -7.66 16.18
CA ARG A 136 10.19 -7.04 15.11
C ARG A 136 9.28 -6.52 14.00
N HIS A 137 8.13 -7.17 13.74
CA HIS A 137 7.13 -6.71 12.77
C HIS A 137 6.59 -5.34 13.19
N LEU A 138 6.14 -5.22 14.45
CA LEU A 138 5.63 -3.95 14.99
C LEU A 138 6.69 -2.85 15.00
N GLU A 139 7.91 -3.16 15.40
CA GLU A 139 9.03 -2.21 15.39
C GLU A 139 9.35 -1.73 13.96
N MET A 140 9.31 -2.62 12.98
CA MET A 140 9.50 -2.26 11.58
C MET A 140 8.37 -1.36 11.06
N MET A 141 7.12 -1.63 11.43
CA MET A 141 5.98 -0.78 11.09
C MET A 141 6.14 0.61 11.72
N LYS A 142 6.43 0.70 13.02
CA LYS A 142 6.65 1.97 13.72
C LYS A 142 7.76 2.78 13.09
N THR A 143 8.91 2.15 12.91
CA THR A 143 10.08 2.81 12.28
C THR A 143 9.76 3.29 10.88
N ASN A 144 9.07 2.48 10.07
CA ASN A 144 8.70 2.85 8.72
C ASN A 144 7.73 4.03 8.69
N ALA A 145 6.70 4.03 9.56
CA ALA A 145 5.74 5.12 9.66
C ALA A 145 6.42 6.45 10.02
N LEU A 146 7.30 6.45 11.03
CA LEU A 146 8.03 7.64 11.45
C LEU A 146 8.99 8.16 10.37
N GLN A 147 9.77 7.29 9.75
CA GLN A 147 10.68 7.67 8.66
C GLN A 147 9.93 8.20 7.44
N ARG A 148 8.79 7.61 7.12
CA ARG A 148 7.92 8.08 6.03
C ARG A 148 7.34 9.45 6.35
N PHE A 149 6.81 9.64 7.56
CA PHE A 149 6.33 10.92 8.03
C PHE A 149 7.42 12.01 7.92
N GLU A 150 8.61 11.76 8.46
CA GLU A 150 9.74 12.70 8.38
C GLU A 150 10.11 13.03 6.92
N THR A 151 10.10 12.02 6.05
CA THR A 151 10.43 12.21 4.63
C THR A 151 9.38 13.05 3.89
N LEU A 152 8.10 12.86 4.18
CA LEU A 152 7.01 13.53 3.45
C LEU A 152 6.68 14.91 4.01
N THR A 153 6.89 15.13 5.30
CA THR A 153 6.60 16.41 5.97
C THR A 153 7.82 17.32 6.10
N GLY A 154 9.04 16.76 6.03
CA GLY A 154 10.29 17.48 6.22
C GLY A 154 10.67 17.72 7.69
N HIS A 155 9.91 17.18 8.65
CA HIS A 155 10.22 17.32 10.08
C HIS A 155 9.94 16.02 10.84
N ARG A 156 10.63 15.84 11.97
CA ARG A 156 10.45 14.67 12.82
C ARG A 156 9.11 14.71 13.54
N TYR A 157 8.52 13.53 13.68
CA TYR A 157 7.31 13.38 14.48
C TYR A 157 7.61 13.61 15.96
N GLY A 158 6.89 14.55 16.59
CA GLY A 158 7.10 14.93 17.99
C GLY A 158 6.02 14.44 18.95
N GLY A 159 5.02 13.71 18.48
CA GLY A 159 3.92 13.22 19.29
C GLY A 159 4.17 11.84 19.90
N GLU A 160 3.26 11.41 20.79
CA GLU A 160 3.22 10.03 21.26
C GLU A 160 2.78 9.11 20.11
N PHE A 161 3.42 7.93 19.99
CA PHE A 161 3.06 6.94 18.98
C PHE A 161 3.01 5.53 19.58
N GLU A 162 1.80 5.00 19.69
CA GLU A 162 1.55 3.62 20.08
C GLU A 162 0.94 2.87 18.89
N LEU A 163 1.40 1.63 18.69
CA LEU A 163 0.85 0.70 17.71
C LEU A 163 0.79 -0.67 18.35
N ASN A 164 -0.40 -1.25 18.42
CA ASN A 164 -0.64 -2.53 19.06
C ASN A 164 -1.41 -3.45 18.12
N LEU A 165 -1.04 -4.72 18.07
CA LEU A 165 -1.78 -5.74 17.34
C LEU A 165 -3.05 -6.10 18.15
N LEU A 166 -4.21 -6.02 17.52
CA LEU A 166 -5.48 -6.46 18.11
C LEU A 166 -5.89 -7.85 17.64
N ARG A 167 -5.73 -8.13 16.35
CA ARG A 167 -6.15 -9.39 15.74
C ARG A 167 -5.30 -9.70 14.51
N GLN A 168 -5.09 -10.97 14.23
CA GLN A 168 -4.45 -11.47 13.02
C GLN A 168 -5.15 -12.73 12.53
N ASP A 169 -5.06 -13.00 11.22
CA ASP A 169 -5.51 -14.25 10.61
C ASP A 169 -4.29 -14.99 10.03
N LEU A 170 -3.74 -15.93 10.79
CA LEU A 170 -2.56 -16.70 10.39
C LEU A 170 -2.92 -17.85 9.43
N GLU A 171 -4.18 -18.25 9.37
CA GLU A 171 -4.63 -19.37 8.53
C GLU A 171 -4.77 -18.94 7.06
N LYS A 172 -4.96 -17.63 6.81
CA LYS A 172 -5.18 -17.08 5.48
C LYS A 172 -4.09 -16.08 5.06
N PRO A 173 -2.84 -16.53 4.89
CA PRO A 173 -1.80 -15.62 4.40
C PRO A 173 -2.10 -15.17 2.97
N LEU A 174 -1.79 -13.91 2.68
CA LEU A 174 -1.82 -13.36 1.35
C LEU A 174 -0.41 -13.36 0.74
N TYR A 175 -0.36 -13.55 -0.57
CA TYR A 175 0.87 -13.62 -1.34
C TYR A 175 0.94 -12.48 -2.34
N PHE A 176 2.01 -11.71 -2.24
CA PHE A 176 2.22 -10.50 -3.05
C PHE A 176 3.37 -10.74 -4.02
N TYR A 177 3.11 -10.58 -5.30
CA TYR A 177 4.11 -10.72 -6.35
C TYR A 177 4.74 -9.37 -6.64
N TYR A 178 6.07 -9.34 -6.77
CA TYR A 178 6.84 -8.11 -6.99
C TYR A 178 7.91 -8.32 -8.05
N GLY A 179 7.86 -7.49 -9.10
CA GLY A 179 8.81 -7.56 -10.21
C GLY A 179 8.85 -8.94 -10.87
N ASN A 180 10.04 -9.38 -11.21
CA ASN A 180 10.27 -10.69 -11.84
C ASN A 180 10.48 -11.82 -10.80
N ASN A 181 10.25 -11.56 -9.53
CA ASN A 181 10.45 -12.55 -8.48
C ASN A 181 9.42 -13.69 -8.60
N GLN A 182 9.91 -14.91 -8.73
CA GLN A 182 9.04 -16.09 -8.73
C GLN A 182 8.49 -16.41 -7.35
N THR A 183 9.21 -16.04 -6.30
CA THR A 183 8.80 -16.25 -4.91
C THR A 183 8.03 -15.02 -4.43
N PRO A 184 6.75 -15.17 -4.08
CA PRO A 184 5.97 -14.06 -3.58
C PRO A 184 6.41 -13.64 -2.17
N ALA A 185 6.20 -12.38 -1.84
CA ALA A 185 6.21 -11.93 -0.46
C ALA A 185 4.95 -12.40 0.25
N LYS A 186 5.04 -12.69 1.54
CA LYS A 186 3.96 -13.21 2.37
C LYS A 186 3.60 -12.19 3.46
N ALA A 187 2.31 -11.97 3.65
CA ALA A 187 1.78 -11.21 4.78
C ALA A 187 0.45 -11.81 5.25
N TRP A 188 0.00 -11.38 6.41
CA TRP A 188 -1.24 -11.87 7.01
C TRP A 188 -2.20 -10.71 7.25
N PRO A 189 -3.50 -10.91 7.02
CA PRO A 189 -4.51 -9.94 7.42
C PRO A 189 -4.44 -9.69 8.93
N ALA A 190 -4.41 -8.44 9.31
CA ALA A 190 -4.35 -8.08 10.71
C ALA A 190 -5.08 -6.76 10.98
N VAL A 191 -5.38 -6.54 12.24
CA VAL A 191 -5.99 -5.31 12.76
C VAL A 191 -5.07 -4.76 13.84
N TRP A 192 -4.78 -3.49 13.74
CA TRP A 192 -3.94 -2.76 14.70
C TRP A 192 -4.71 -1.61 15.32
N ASP A 193 -4.44 -1.37 16.61
CA ASP A 193 -4.83 -0.13 17.29
C ASP A 193 -3.67 0.86 17.19
N ILE A 194 -3.94 2.04 16.66
CA ILE A 194 -2.97 3.12 16.54
C ILE A 194 -3.41 4.30 17.40
N LYS A 195 -2.46 4.85 18.19
CA LYS A 195 -2.61 6.11 18.91
C LYS A 195 -1.46 7.03 18.51
N ALA A 196 -1.80 8.13 17.86
CA ALA A 196 -0.85 9.12 17.38
C ALA A 196 -1.59 10.43 17.07
N LEU A 197 -0.87 11.50 16.78
CA LEU A 197 -1.51 12.70 16.20
C LEU A 197 -2.12 12.34 14.83
N PRO A 198 -3.25 12.96 14.45
CA PRO A 198 -3.95 12.66 13.19
C PRO A 198 -3.06 12.74 11.96
N GLU A 199 -2.08 13.61 11.95
CA GLU A 199 -1.14 13.78 10.83
C GLU A 199 -0.30 12.52 10.56
N LEU A 200 0.15 11.80 11.60
CA LEU A 200 0.87 10.52 11.43
C LEU A 200 -0.09 9.41 10.99
N ILE A 201 -1.29 9.34 11.58
CA ILE A 201 -2.30 8.34 11.18
C ILE A 201 -2.66 8.54 9.71
N ASN A 202 -2.90 9.77 9.27
CA ASN A 202 -3.22 10.09 7.89
C ASN A 202 -2.04 9.79 6.94
N THR A 203 -0.80 10.04 7.36
CA THR A 203 0.37 9.64 6.57
C THR A 203 0.40 8.13 6.33
N VAL A 204 0.06 7.34 7.34
CA VAL A 204 -0.04 5.87 7.23
C VAL A 204 -1.20 5.45 6.30
N LEU A 205 -2.35 6.11 6.40
CA LEU A 205 -3.51 5.84 5.54
C LEU A 205 -3.27 6.23 4.08
N ASP A 206 -2.62 7.37 3.85
CA ASP A 206 -2.39 7.93 2.52
C ASP A 206 -1.25 7.23 1.77
N ALA A 207 -0.14 7.02 2.44
CA ALA A 207 1.10 6.54 1.82
C ALA A 207 1.47 5.11 2.21
N GLY A 208 0.70 4.50 3.13
CA GLY A 208 0.89 3.14 3.59
C GLY A 208 2.02 2.95 4.61
N VAL A 209 2.24 1.70 5.03
CA VAL A 209 3.28 1.32 5.99
C VAL A 209 3.84 -0.07 5.67
N GLY A 210 5.11 -0.32 6.01
CA GLY A 210 5.69 -1.66 5.84
C GLY A 210 7.21 -1.68 5.85
N GLY A 211 7.78 -2.86 5.93
CA GLY A 211 9.22 -3.09 5.93
C GLY A 211 9.85 -3.25 4.55
N GLY A 212 9.15 -2.92 3.48
CA GLY A 212 9.58 -3.07 2.08
C GLY A 212 8.49 -3.68 1.21
N CYS A 213 8.68 -3.67 -0.11
CA CYS A 213 7.76 -4.28 -1.09
C CYS A 213 6.32 -3.72 -1.06
N MET A 214 6.13 -2.44 -0.78
CA MET A 214 4.80 -1.82 -0.78
C MET A 214 4.20 -1.64 -2.18
N ASN A 215 5.03 -1.61 -3.21
CA ASN A 215 4.59 -1.45 -4.60
C ASN A 215 3.92 -2.70 -5.20
N CYS A 216 3.55 -3.67 -4.39
CA CYS A 216 2.86 -4.88 -4.81
C CYS A 216 1.42 -4.98 -4.28
N GLY A 217 0.90 -3.90 -3.69
CA GLY A 217 -0.44 -3.89 -3.10
C GLY A 217 -0.48 -4.22 -1.61
N ALA A 218 0.69 -4.27 -0.95
CA ALA A 218 0.78 -4.45 0.50
C ALA A 218 1.00 -3.12 1.22
N GLY A 219 0.77 -3.11 2.53
CA GLY A 219 0.94 -1.91 3.36
C GLY A 219 -0.20 -0.90 3.23
N PHE A 220 -1.25 -1.26 2.50
CA PHE A 220 -2.48 -0.50 2.42
C PHE A 220 -3.33 -0.77 3.66
N LEU A 221 -3.63 0.29 4.42
CA LEU A 221 -4.44 0.21 5.63
C LEU A 221 -5.68 1.07 5.48
N GLU A 222 -6.77 0.60 6.08
CA GLU A 222 -8.04 1.33 6.16
C GLU A 222 -8.56 1.33 7.59
N THR A 223 -9.34 2.35 7.94
CA THR A 223 -10.01 2.45 9.24
C THR A 223 -11.24 1.55 9.29
N ILE A 224 -11.50 0.95 10.47
CA ILE A 224 -12.69 0.12 10.75
C ILE A 224 -13.41 0.59 12.01
#